data_773d28a45d54b2d9bcb82df4555ebaa4
#
_entry.id   773d28a45d54b2d9bcb82df4555ebaa4
#
_cell.length_a   1.000
_cell.length_b   1.000
_cell.length_c   1.000
_cell.angle_alpha   90.00
_cell.angle_beta   90.00
_cell.angle_gamma   90.00
#
_symmetry.space_group_name_H-M   'P 1'
#
loop_
_entity.id
_entity.type
_entity.pdbx_description
1 polymer ?
#
loop_
_entity_poly.entity_id
_entity_poly.type
_entity_poly.pdbx_seq_one_letter_code
_entity_poly.pdbx_strand_id
1 'polypeptide(L)' 'MTTDERMIAFGRRVREVRKAKGISQERLAEMAGIDRSYMGNIERGEKNITLKKAYEICDALEIEIQDLV' A
#
# COMPACT_ATOMS: atom_id res chain seq x y z
N MET A 1 12.27 -0.68 -18.70
CA MET A 1 11.00 -1.25 -18.24
C MET A 1 10.17 -0.19 -17.52
N THR A 2 8.92 -0.12 -17.85
CA THR A 2 8.07 0.93 -17.29
C THR A 2 7.30 0.41 -16.10
N THR A 3 7.02 1.33 -15.19
CA THR A 3 6.18 1.03 -14.04
C THR A 3 4.74 0.85 -14.53
N ASP A 4 4.10 -0.17 -14.02
CA ASP A 4 2.71 -0.46 -14.36
C ASP A 4 1.81 0.63 -13.77
N GLU A 5 0.99 1.25 -14.61
CA GLU A 5 0.10 2.32 -14.17
C GLU A 5 -0.87 1.86 -13.08
N ARG A 6 -1.25 0.59 -13.11
CA ARG A 6 -2.13 0.04 -12.07
C ARG A 6 -1.42 -0.03 -10.74
N MET A 7 -0.11 -0.28 -10.76
CA MET A 7 0.66 -0.30 -9.52
C MET A 7 0.80 1.11 -8.95
N ILE A 8 0.97 2.10 -9.84
CA ILE A 8 1.03 3.50 -9.41
C ILE A 8 -0.30 3.91 -8.79
N ALA A 9 -1.40 3.55 -9.44
CA ALA A 9 -2.74 3.89 -8.93
C ALA A 9 -3.00 3.22 -7.59
N PHE A 10 -2.63 1.94 -7.48
CA PHE A 10 -2.79 1.20 -6.23
C PHE A 10 -1.99 1.86 -5.10
N GLY A 11 -0.74 2.17 -5.36
CA GLY A 11 0.12 2.79 -4.35
C GLY A 11 -0.38 4.16 -3.92
N ARG A 12 -0.85 4.95 -4.89
CA ARG A 12 -1.42 6.25 -4.58
C ARG A 12 -2.64 6.11 -3.69
N ARG A 13 -3.48 5.13 -3.99
CA ARG A 13 -4.68 4.90 -3.20
C ARG A 13 -4.35 4.46 -1.79
N VAL A 14 -3.35 3.59 -1.63
CA VAL A 14 -2.88 3.19 -0.31
C VAL A 14 -2.47 4.43 0.49
N ARG A 15 -1.70 5.31 -0.14
CA ARG A 15 -1.24 6.52 0.52
C ARG A 15 -2.41 7.43 0.92
N GLU A 16 -3.38 7.59 0.03
CA GLU A 16 -4.55 8.44 0.30
C GLU A 16 -5.34 7.92 1.49
N VAL A 17 -5.62 6.61 1.51
CA VAL A 17 -6.39 6.03 2.61
C VAL A 17 -5.60 6.11 3.91
N ARG A 18 -4.29 5.82 3.83
CA ARG A 18 -3.44 5.89 5.01
C ARG A 18 -3.45 7.30 5.62
N LYS A 19 -3.29 8.31 4.78
CA LYS A 19 -3.26 9.70 5.26
C LYS A 19 -4.62 10.13 5.81
N ALA A 20 -5.69 9.69 5.17
CA ALA A 20 -7.03 10.00 5.64
C ALA A 20 -7.28 9.42 7.03
N LYS A 21 -6.63 8.32 7.36
CA LYS A 21 -6.76 7.69 8.67
C LYS A 21 -5.72 8.20 9.67
N GLY A 22 -4.86 9.12 9.25
CA GLY A 22 -3.86 9.70 10.14
C GLY A 22 -2.74 8.74 10.50
N ILE A 23 -2.44 7.77 9.62
CA ILE A 23 -1.43 6.74 9.88
C ILE A 23 -0.18 7.09 9.10
N SER A 24 0.99 7.06 9.76
CA SER A 24 2.26 7.29 9.07
C SER A 24 2.61 6.08 8.21
N GLN A 25 3.48 6.32 7.23
CA GLN A 25 3.96 5.23 6.38
C GLN A 25 4.67 4.16 7.21
N GLU A 26 5.48 4.61 8.17
CA GLU A 26 6.20 3.71 9.07
C GLU A 26 5.23 2.87 9.89
N ARG A 27 4.19 3.50 10.41
CA ARG A 27 3.20 2.79 11.21
C ARG A 27 2.43 1.77 10.38
N LEU A 28 2.05 2.15 9.15
CA LEU A 28 1.36 1.21 8.28
C LEU A 28 2.24 0.01 7.96
N ALA A 29 3.52 0.25 7.68
CA ALA A 29 4.47 -0.83 7.41
C ALA A 29 4.53 -1.79 8.59
N GLU A 30 4.62 -1.23 9.80
CA GLU A 30 4.66 -2.03 11.01
C GLU A 30 3.39 -2.85 11.18
N MET A 31 2.23 -2.23 10.99
CA MET A 31 0.94 -2.89 11.14
C MET A 31 0.75 -4.01 10.12
N ALA A 32 1.25 -3.82 8.91
CA ALA A 32 1.09 -4.80 7.83
C ALA A 32 2.21 -5.84 7.81
N GLY A 33 3.21 -5.69 8.69
CA GLY A 33 4.33 -6.62 8.70
C GLY A 33 5.22 -6.48 7.47
N ILE A 34 5.33 -5.27 6.96
CA ILE A 34 6.08 -4.97 5.73
C ILE A 34 7.22 -4.03 6.10
N ASP A 35 8.39 -4.26 5.51
CA ASP A 35 9.53 -3.37 5.69
C ASP A 35 9.16 -1.95 5.23
N ARG A 36 9.62 -0.93 5.96
CA ARG A 36 9.27 0.44 5.65
C ARG A 36 9.73 0.87 4.27
N SER A 37 10.93 0.47 3.87
CA SER A 37 11.44 0.79 2.54
C SER A 37 10.57 0.18 1.45
N TYR A 38 10.14 -1.06 1.69
CA TYR A 38 9.27 -1.74 0.74
C TYR A 38 7.91 -1.06 0.67
N MET A 39 7.38 -0.64 1.82
CA MET A 39 6.11 0.09 1.84
C MET A 39 6.22 1.38 1.03
N GLY A 40 7.33 2.10 1.16
CA GLY A 40 7.55 3.29 0.37
C GLY A 40 7.55 3.00 -1.13
N ASN A 41 8.18 1.90 -1.52
CA ASN A 41 8.19 1.48 -2.91
C ASN A 41 6.79 1.14 -3.41
N ILE A 42 5.99 0.50 -2.56
CA ILE A 42 4.60 0.17 -2.90
C ILE A 42 3.81 1.46 -3.16
N GLU A 43 3.94 2.44 -2.28
CA GLU A 43 3.18 3.67 -2.42
C GLU A 43 3.58 4.49 -3.64
N ARG A 44 4.83 4.33 -4.10
CA ARG A 44 5.30 5.00 -5.32
C ARG A 44 5.00 4.18 -6.58
N GLY A 45 4.46 2.97 -6.42
CA GLY A 45 4.13 2.13 -7.55
C GLY A 45 5.34 1.46 -8.17
N GLU A 46 6.42 1.32 -7.42
CA GLU A 46 7.69 0.80 -7.93
C GLU A 46 7.85 -0.70 -7.73
N LYS A 47 6.88 -1.35 -7.10
CA LYS A 47 6.96 -2.79 -6.84
C LYS A 47 5.67 -3.47 -7.24
N ASN A 48 5.82 -4.65 -7.84
CA ASN A 48 4.69 -5.56 -8.02
C ASN A 48 4.51 -6.30 -6.71
N ILE A 49 3.38 -6.09 -6.05
CA ILE A 49 3.14 -6.76 -4.79
C ILE A 49 2.30 -8.01 -5.01
N THR A 50 2.45 -8.96 -4.12
CA THR A 50 1.62 -10.16 -4.17
C THR A 50 0.23 -9.84 -3.65
N LEU A 51 -0.71 -10.68 -4.01
CA LEU A 51 -2.07 -10.56 -3.49
C LEU A 51 -2.08 -10.64 -1.97
N LYS A 52 -1.23 -11.49 -1.41
CA LYS A 52 -1.10 -11.62 0.03
C LYS A 52 -0.71 -10.28 0.68
N LYS A 53 0.29 -9.61 0.10
CA LYS A 53 0.71 -8.30 0.61
C LYS A 53 -0.41 -7.27 0.50
N ALA A 54 -1.14 -7.30 -0.60
CA ALA A 54 -2.25 -6.38 -0.79
C ALA A 54 -3.31 -6.58 0.30
N TYR A 55 -3.64 -7.83 0.61
CA TYR A 55 -4.61 -8.10 1.67
C TYR A 55 -4.07 -7.73 3.04
N GLU A 56 -2.78 -7.91 3.28
CA GLU A 56 -2.17 -7.51 4.56
C GLU A 56 -2.29 -6.00 4.76
N ILE A 57 -2.12 -5.24 3.69
CA ILE A 57 -2.29 -3.79 3.75
C ILE A 57 -3.75 -3.43 4.02
N CYS A 58 -4.68 -4.13 3.34
CA CYS A 58 -6.10 -3.91 3.56
C CYS A 58 -6.49 -4.18 5.01
N ASP A 59 -5.98 -5.28 5.57
CA ASP A 59 -6.27 -5.63 6.97
C ASP A 59 -5.75 -4.55 7.91
N ALA A 60 -4.54 -4.06 7.65
CA ALA A 60 -3.94 -3.01 8.49
C ALA A 60 -4.74 -1.72 8.43
N LEU A 61 -5.28 -1.40 7.26
CA LEU A 61 -6.07 -0.19 7.07
C LEU A 61 -7.55 -0.39 7.39
N GLU A 62 -7.97 -1.63 7.64
CA GLU A 62 -9.36 -1.99 7.93
C GLU A 62 -10.29 -1.59 6.78
N ILE A 63 -9.86 -1.92 5.56
CA ILE A 63 -10.64 -1.65 4.35
C ILE A 63 -10.72 -2.89 3.50
N GLU A 64 -11.54 -2.84 2.46
CA GLU A 64 -11.67 -3.93 1.49
C GLU A 64 -10.73 -3.66 0.32
N ILE A 65 -10.36 -4.74 -0.38
CA ILE A 65 -9.44 -4.61 -1.52
C ILE A 65 -10.02 -3.67 -2.60
N GLN A 66 -11.33 -3.65 -2.74
CA GLN A 66 -11.98 -2.81 -3.74
C GLN A 66 -11.82 -1.32 -3.43
N ASP A 67 -11.46 -0.99 -2.21
CA ASP A 67 -11.18 0.40 -1.85
C ASP A 67 -9.83 0.86 -2.41
N LEU A 68 -8.98 -0.07 -2.80
CA LEU A 68 -7.65 0.23 -3.32
C LEU A 68 -7.55 0.03 -4.84
N VAL A 69 -8.49 -0.64 -5.46
CA VAL A 69 -8.41 -0.94 -6.90
C VAL A 69 -9.56 -0.31 -7.66
#